data_74282fa2b0559e56c8107feef6a2630c
#
_entry.id   74282fa2b0559e56c8107feef6a2630c
#
_cell.length_a   1.000
_cell.length_b   1.000
_cell.length_c   1.000
_cell.angle_alpha   90.00
_cell.angle_beta   90.00
_cell.angle_gamma   90.00
#
_symmetry.space_group_name_H-M   'P 1'
#
loop_
_entity.id
_entity.type
_entity.pdbx_description
1 polymer ?
#
loop_
_entity_poly.entity_id
_entity_poly.type
_entity_poly.pdbx_seq_one_letter_code
_entity_poly.pdbx_strand_id
1 'polypeptide(L)'
;MRWRRVAVRGPSMSPVLRDGDVVLVRFGAPVRPGDVVVVRWPARPGQLSVKRAARPDGAGWWVLGDNPRGSTDSRTLGAADVLGVVRARVWPGPGRLRPAPDVGDGEL
;
A
#
# COMPACT_ATOMS: atom_id res chain seq x y z
N MET A 1 -15.07 -11.76 -5.52
CA MET A 1 -13.87 -11.15 -4.95
C MET A 1 -13.44 -11.91 -3.72
N ARG A 2 -12.15 -12.04 -3.51
CA ARG A 2 -11.65 -12.82 -2.38
C ARG A 2 -11.11 -11.92 -1.29
N TRP A 3 -11.34 -12.35 -0.06
CA TRP A 3 -10.80 -11.69 1.12
C TRP A 3 -9.65 -12.54 1.65
N ARG A 4 -8.54 -11.89 2.00
CA ARG A 4 -7.38 -12.58 2.57
C ARG A 4 -6.73 -11.71 3.64
N ARG A 5 -6.07 -12.37 4.58
CA ARG A 5 -5.19 -11.72 5.55
C ARG A 5 -3.79 -11.67 4.98
N VAL A 6 -3.16 -10.52 5.10
CA VAL A 6 -1.80 -10.30 4.60
C VAL A 6 -0.98 -9.67 5.70
N ALA A 7 0.21 -10.19 5.93
CA ALA A 7 1.16 -9.61 6.88
C ALA A 7 1.97 -8.51 6.20
N VAL A 8 2.06 -7.37 6.85
CA VAL A 8 2.87 -6.25 6.37
C VAL A 8 4.33 -6.51 6.71
N ARG A 9 5.21 -6.29 5.75
CA ARG A 9 6.65 -6.45 5.92
C ARG A 9 7.36 -5.13 5.70
N GLY A 10 8.27 -4.81 6.62
CA GLY A 10 9.12 -3.64 6.51
C GLY A 10 8.44 -2.34 6.93
N PRO A 11 9.19 -1.22 6.89
CA PRO A 11 8.74 0.05 7.45
C PRO A 11 8.07 0.99 6.45
N SER A 12 7.85 0.59 5.20
CA SER A 12 7.46 1.53 4.14
C SER A 12 6.11 2.22 4.39
N MET A 13 5.24 1.62 5.17
CA MET A 13 3.92 2.17 5.49
C MET A 13 3.82 2.74 6.91
N SER A 14 4.91 2.78 7.64
CA SER A 14 4.93 3.39 8.96
C SER A 14 4.66 4.90 8.84
N PRO A 15 3.92 5.51 9.74
CA PRO A 15 3.34 4.96 10.97
C PRO A 15 1.94 4.32 10.82
N VAL A 16 1.35 4.38 9.63
CA VAL A 16 -0.03 3.90 9.42
C VAL A 16 -0.11 2.38 9.58
N LEU A 17 0.81 1.67 8.96
CA LEU A 17 0.98 0.24 9.13
C LEU A 17 2.44 -0.05 9.46
N ARG A 18 2.66 -0.99 10.37
CA ARG A 18 4.00 -1.37 10.82
C ARG A 18 4.31 -2.80 10.43
N ASP A 19 5.61 -3.10 10.39
CA ASP A 19 6.06 -4.46 10.17
C ASP A 19 5.38 -5.43 11.14
N GLY A 20 4.83 -6.51 10.62
CA GLY A 20 4.13 -7.50 11.42
C GLY A 20 2.63 -7.26 11.59
N ASP A 21 2.13 -6.08 11.25
CA ASP A 21 0.68 -5.85 11.23
C ASP A 21 0.04 -6.81 10.23
N VAL A 22 -1.16 -7.29 10.55
CA VAL A 22 -1.95 -8.11 9.63
C VAL A 22 -3.16 -7.32 9.19
N VAL A 23 -3.37 -7.28 7.88
CA VAL A 23 -4.45 -6.52 7.27
C VAL A 23 -5.39 -7.44 6.51
N LEU A 24 -6.63 -7.00 6.40
CA LEU A 24 -7.66 -7.66 5.62
C LEU A 24 -7.71 -7.03 4.24
N VAL A 25 -7.50 -7.83 3.20
CA VAL A 25 -7.38 -7.38 1.82
C VAL A 25 -8.52 -7.96 1.00
N ARG A 26 -9.15 -7.10 0.21
CA ARG A 26 -10.13 -7.51 -0.78
C ARG A 26 -9.48 -7.51 -2.15
N PHE A 27 -9.21 -8.70 -2.68
CA PHE A 27 -8.58 -8.84 -3.99
C PHE A 27 -9.60 -8.58 -5.10
N GLY A 28 -9.16 -7.89 -6.15
CA GLY A 28 -10.02 -7.54 -7.27
C GLY A 28 -10.93 -6.35 -7.01
N ALA A 29 -10.81 -5.67 -5.88
CA ALA A 29 -11.63 -4.50 -5.59
C ALA A 29 -11.21 -3.30 -6.43
N PRO A 30 -12.14 -2.39 -6.77
CA PRO A 30 -11.79 -1.13 -7.42
C PRO A 30 -10.88 -0.29 -6.54
N VAL A 31 -9.92 0.39 -7.15
CA VAL A 31 -8.91 1.19 -6.45
C VAL A 31 -9.23 2.65 -6.61
N ARG A 32 -9.06 3.41 -5.54
CA ARG A 32 -9.19 4.87 -5.54
C ARG A 32 -7.92 5.51 -5.01
N PRO A 33 -7.59 6.72 -5.44
CA PRO A 33 -6.49 7.46 -4.82
C PRO A 33 -6.66 7.54 -3.31
N GLY A 34 -5.58 7.30 -2.58
CA GLY A 34 -5.59 7.26 -1.12
C GLY A 34 -5.78 5.88 -0.52
N ASP A 35 -6.21 4.89 -1.30
CA ASP A 35 -6.35 3.52 -0.81
C ASP A 35 -4.97 2.93 -0.48
N VAL A 36 -4.93 2.11 0.55
CA VAL A 36 -3.79 1.23 0.81
C VAL A 36 -4.02 -0.03 0.01
N VAL A 37 -3.01 -0.44 -0.75
CA VAL A 37 -3.15 -1.50 -1.74
C VAL A 37 -2.03 -2.52 -1.62
N VAL A 38 -2.33 -3.75 -2.01
CA VAL A 38 -1.32 -4.79 -2.23
C VAL A 38 -0.98 -4.77 -3.71
N VAL A 39 0.30 -4.66 -4.01
CA VAL A 39 0.78 -4.51 -5.38
C VAL A 39 1.83 -5.55 -5.73
N ARG A 40 1.94 -5.82 -7.02
CA ARG A 40 3.03 -6.57 -7.61
C ARG A 40 3.78 -5.65 -8.58
N TRP A 41 5.10 -5.73 -8.53
CA TRP A 41 5.96 -4.92 -9.38
C TRP A 41 6.28 -5.67 -10.68
N PRO A 42 6.04 -5.08 -11.86
CA PRO A 42 6.42 -5.75 -13.11
C PRO A 42 7.91 -6.11 -13.16
N ALA A 43 8.78 -5.26 -12.62
CA ALA A 43 10.22 -5.52 -12.60
C ALA A 43 10.62 -6.58 -11.56
N ARG A 44 9.74 -6.90 -10.60
CA ARG A 44 10.01 -7.86 -9.53
C ARG A 44 8.74 -8.68 -9.25
N PRO A 45 8.32 -9.53 -10.19
CA PRO A 45 6.99 -10.17 -10.11
C PRO A 45 6.80 -11.10 -8.91
N GLY A 46 7.89 -11.61 -8.33
CA GLY A 46 7.80 -12.44 -7.13
C GLY A 46 7.67 -11.66 -5.82
N GLN A 47 7.77 -10.34 -5.86
CA GLN A 47 7.72 -9.51 -4.66
C GLN A 47 6.38 -8.78 -4.58
N LEU A 48 5.66 -9.02 -3.48
CA LEU A 48 4.45 -8.26 -3.18
C LEU A 48 4.80 -7.17 -2.18
N SER A 49 4.10 -6.03 -2.30
CA SER A 49 4.30 -4.90 -1.41
C SER A 49 2.96 -4.30 -1.01
N VAL A 50 2.94 -3.62 0.14
CA VAL A 50 1.80 -2.84 0.58
C VAL A 50 2.19 -1.37 0.47
N LYS A 51 1.40 -0.59 -0.26
CA LYS A 51 1.70 0.81 -0.57
C LYS A 51 0.41 1.63 -0.58
N ARG A 52 0.56 2.94 -0.71
CA ARG A 52 -0.56 3.88 -0.85
C ARG A 52 -0.76 4.22 -2.33
N ALA A 53 -1.96 4.04 -2.85
CA ALA A 53 -2.28 4.40 -4.23
C ALA A 53 -2.35 5.92 -4.36
N ALA A 54 -1.55 6.49 -5.25
CA ALA A 54 -1.53 7.93 -5.49
C ALA A 54 -2.40 8.32 -6.68
N ARG A 55 -2.17 7.68 -7.82
CA ARG A 55 -2.91 7.97 -9.05
C ARG A 55 -2.79 6.81 -10.03
N PRO A 56 -3.74 6.68 -10.96
CA PRO A 56 -3.56 5.75 -12.08
C PRO A 56 -2.34 6.13 -12.92
N ASP A 57 -1.67 5.14 -13.46
CA ASP A 57 -0.51 5.33 -14.32
C ASP A 57 -0.49 4.23 -15.37
N GLY A 58 -0.93 4.55 -16.58
CA GLY A 58 -1.12 3.56 -17.64
C GLY A 58 -2.11 2.49 -17.22
N ALA A 59 -1.75 1.23 -17.37
CA ALA A 59 -2.57 0.10 -16.94
C ALA A 59 -2.45 -0.19 -15.44
N GLY A 60 -1.53 0.45 -14.76
CA GLY A 60 -1.26 0.25 -13.33
C GLY A 60 -1.51 1.49 -12.51
N TRP A 61 -0.82 1.55 -11.37
CA TRP A 61 -0.95 2.64 -10.42
C TRP A 61 0.42 3.14 -9.98
N TRP A 62 0.50 4.45 -9.82
CA TRP A 62 1.63 5.08 -9.13
C TRP A 62 1.35 4.96 -7.64
N VAL A 63 2.23 4.27 -6.93
CA VAL A 63 2.03 3.97 -5.52
C VAL A 63 3.23 4.41 -4.71
N LEU A 64 2.98 4.85 -3.48
CA LEU A 64 4.00 5.42 -2.61
C LEU A 64 3.94 4.76 -1.23
N GLY A 65 5.08 4.66 -0.58
CA GLY A 65 5.13 4.31 0.83
C GLY A 65 4.83 5.52 1.69
N ASP A 66 4.10 5.33 2.78
CA ASP A 66 3.81 6.42 3.71
C ASP A 66 5.04 6.89 4.48
N ASN A 67 6.08 6.05 4.54
CA ASN A 67 7.34 6.37 5.18
C ASN A 67 8.37 6.81 4.14
N PRO A 68 8.63 8.12 4.01
CA PRO A 68 9.54 8.60 2.97
C PRO A 68 10.98 8.16 3.15
N ARG A 69 11.35 7.73 4.35
CA ARG A 69 12.73 7.30 4.64
C ARG A 69 12.94 5.80 4.49
N GLY A 70 11.87 5.02 4.48
CA GLY A 70 11.97 3.57 4.46
C GLY A 70 11.17 2.93 3.36
N SER A 71 11.02 3.60 2.22
CA SER A 71 10.16 3.11 1.16
C SER A 71 10.90 2.97 -0.17
N THR A 72 10.77 1.79 -0.79
CA THR A 72 11.03 1.59 -2.21
C THR A 72 9.66 1.49 -2.88
N ASP A 73 9.38 2.38 -3.81
CA ASP A 73 8.05 2.48 -4.39
C ASP A 73 8.11 2.91 -5.87
N SER A 74 7.02 3.46 -6.42
CA SER A 74 6.94 3.81 -7.83
C SER A 74 7.99 4.83 -8.27
N ARG A 75 8.51 5.63 -7.35
CA ARG A 75 9.61 6.57 -7.67
C ARG A 75 10.85 5.84 -8.15
N THR A 76 11.04 4.59 -7.71
CA THR A 76 12.16 3.74 -8.12
C THR A 76 11.73 2.68 -9.13
N LEU A 77 10.56 2.07 -8.93
CA LEU A 77 10.15 0.86 -9.66
C LEU A 77 9.09 1.12 -10.74
N GLY A 78 8.59 2.35 -10.86
CA GLY A 78 7.54 2.68 -11.81
C GLY A 78 6.16 2.20 -11.35
N ALA A 79 5.21 2.21 -12.28
CA ALA A 79 3.85 1.80 -11.99
C ALA A 79 3.77 0.35 -11.51
N ALA A 80 2.84 0.09 -10.61
CA ALA A 80 2.61 -1.25 -10.05
C ALA A 80 1.24 -1.78 -10.45
N ASP A 81 1.13 -3.12 -10.46
CA ASP A 81 -0.15 -3.78 -10.64
C ASP A 81 -0.82 -3.93 -9.28
N VAL A 82 -2.00 -3.37 -9.12
CA VAL A 82 -2.76 -3.52 -7.89
C VAL A 82 -3.52 -4.83 -7.89
N LEU A 83 -3.29 -5.62 -6.87
CA LEU A 83 -3.95 -6.93 -6.70
C LEU A 83 -5.16 -6.83 -5.79
N GLY A 84 -5.11 -5.98 -4.77
CA GLY A 84 -6.19 -5.85 -3.81
C GLY A 84 -6.11 -4.57 -3.01
N VAL A 85 -7.20 -4.26 -2.33
CA VAL A 85 -7.34 -3.06 -1.49
C VAL A 85 -7.40 -3.49 -0.04
N VAL A 86 -6.59 -2.84 0.80
CA VAL A 86 -6.58 -3.07 2.24
C VAL A 86 -7.77 -2.36 2.87
N ARG A 87 -8.61 -3.12 3.57
CA ARG A 87 -9.84 -2.57 4.17
C ARG A 87 -9.71 -2.27 5.64
N ALA A 88 -8.90 -3.05 6.36
CA ALA A 88 -8.75 -2.86 7.80
C ALA A 88 -7.50 -3.56 8.30
N ARG A 89 -7.01 -3.12 9.45
CA ARG A 89 -6.02 -3.88 10.22
C ARG A 89 -6.76 -4.83 11.14
N VAL A 90 -6.30 -6.08 11.21
CA VAL A 90 -6.88 -7.09 12.09
C VAL A 90 -5.94 -7.53 13.22
N TRP A 91 -4.66 -7.23 13.12
CA TRP A 91 -3.67 -7.54 14.13
C TRP A 91 -2.59 -6.44 14.13
N PRO A 92 -2.08 -5.99 15.28
CA PRO A 92 -2.31 -6.48 16.66
C PRO A 92 -3.67 -6.13 17.23
N GLY A 93 -4.44 -5.29 16.60
CA GLY A 93 -5.79 -4.96 17.01
C GLY A 93 -6.61 -4.49 15.82
N PRO A 94 -7.93 -4.75 15.81
CA PRO A 94 -8.76 -4.29 14.71
C PRO A 94 -8.82 -2.77 14.65
N GLY A 95 -8.88 -2.24 13.42
CA GLY A 95 -8.98 -0.81 13.24
C GLY A 95 -9.07 -0.42 11.79
N ARG A 96 -9.57 0.79 11.58
CA ARG A 96 -9.56 1.40 10.26
C ARG A 96 -8.17 1.94 9.97
N LEU A 97 -7.83 1.99 8.71
CA LEU A 97 -6.57 2.60 8.28
C LEU A 97 -6.69 4.11 8.37
N ARG A 98 -5.60 4.73 8.81
CA ARG A 98 -5.51 6.18 8.83
C ARG A 98 -5.32 6.71 7.41
N PRO A 99 -5.77 7.95 7.14
CA PRO A 99 -5.38 8.62 5.91
C PRO A 99 -3.86 8.73 5.80
N ALA A 100 -3.37 8.96 4.58
CA ALA A 100 -1.94 9.17 4.38
C ALA A 100 -1.45 10.33 5.25
N PRO A 101 -0.25 10.20 5.85
CA PRO A 101 0.32 11.31 6.60
C PRO A 101 0.48 12.54 5.69
N ASP A 102 0.19 13.72 6.24
CA ASP A 102 0.35 14.98 5.53
C ASP A 102 1.81 15.45 5.68
N VAL A 103 2.72 14.73 5.07
CA VAL A 103 4.15 15.01 5.21
C VAL A 103 4.75 15.77 4.04
N GLY A 104 4.08 15.77 2.90
CA GLY A 104 4.60 16.41 1.71
C GLY A 104 4.08 17.82 1.50
N ASP A 105 2.80 18.01 1.73
CA ASP A 105 2.12 19.26 1.37
C ASP A 105 2.55 20.41 2.25
N GLY A 106 2.74 20.17 3.52
CA GLY A 106 3.17 21.20 4.44
C GLY A 106 4.59 21.64 4.26
N GLU A 107 5.38 20.85 3.59
CA GLU A 107 6.80 21.11 3.38
C GLU A 107 7.08 21.92 2.13
N LEU A 108 6.11 22.02 1.31
CA LEU A 108 6.26 22.72 0.05
C LEU A 108 6.02 24.22 0.21
#